data_2d44a2ef28ce25e52101eb58a4ee53db
#
_entry.id   2d44a2ef28ce25e52101eb58a4ee53db
#
_cell.length_a   1.000
_cell.length_b   1.000
_cell.length_c   1.000
_cell.angle_alpha   90.00
_cell.angle_beta   90.00
_cell.angle_gamma   90.00
#
_symmetry.space_group_name_H-M   'P 1'
#
loop_
_entity.id
_entity.type
_entity.pdbx_description
1 polymer ?
#
loop_
_entity_poly.entity_id
_entity_poly.type
_entity_poly.pdbx_seq_one_letter_code
_entity_poly.pdbx_strand_id
1 'polypeptide(L)'
;MTYTTQHIKTIIIQILIWAGIFYFLVHPFTMVLYWFEYSNTTFSFSLFQDVLKKRFLESFTFDMGGMGGLLTLLGSFLGIISGLFFITIKQKNKLIGTQQRLLVRDIEALIEAGENEMVEFKSSIRYDYYRKATNR
;
A
#
# COMPACT_ATOMS: atom_id res chain seq x y z
N MET A 1 -12.55 13.25 -14.82
CA MET A 1 -11.27 13.09 -15.53
C MET A 1 -10.02 12.95 -14.63
N THR A 2 -10.03 13.48 -13.42
CA THR A 2 -8.89 13.44 -12.46
C THR A 2 -8.58 12.07 -11.83
N TYR A 3 -9.56 11.18 -11.72
CA TYR A 3 -9.40 9.88 -11.06
C TYR A 3 -8.53 8.90 -11.85
N THR A 4 -8.73 8.84 -13.16
CA THR A 4 -7.97 7.98 -14.08
C THR A 4 -6.49 8.38 -14.15
N THR A 5 -6.21 9.69 -14.12
CA THR A 5 -4.84 10.23 -14.19
C THR A 5 -4.01 9.86 -12.96
N GLN A 6 -4.63 9.82 -11.76
CA GLN A 6 -3.93 9.41 -10.53
C GLN A 6 -3.57 7.92 -10.54
N HIS A 7 -4.43 7.05 -11.08
CA HIS A 7 -4.14 5.63 -11.21
C HIS A 7 -3.00 5.36 -12.17
N ILE A 8 -2.99 6.02 -13.34
CA ILE A 8 -1.91 5.91 -14.31
C ILE A 8 -0.57 6.36 -13.71
N LYS A 9 -0.53 7.49 -13.01
CA LYS A 9 0.67 7.95 -12.31
C LYS A 9 1.20 6.92 -11.29
N THR A 10 0.31 6.30 -10.52
CA THR A 10 0.70 5.27 -9.55
C THR A 10 1.33 4.06 -10.24
N ILE A 11 0.76 3.58 -11.35
CA ILE A 11 1.29 2.46 -12.11
C ILE A 11 2.67 2.82 -12.69
N ILE A 12 2.82 3.99 -13.30
CA ILE A 12 4.10 4.45 -13.87
C ILE A 12 5.18 4.51 -12.79
N ILE A 13 4.88 5.06 -11.63
CA ILE A 13 5.84 5.12 -10.50
C ILE A 13 6.26 3.72 -10.06
N GLN A 14 5.32 2.79 -9.95
CA GLN A 14 5.63 1.41 -9.58
C GLN A 14 6.49 0.71 -10.64
N ILE A 15 6.21 0.92 -11.93
CA ILE A 15 7.05 0.41 -13.03
C ILE A 15 8.48 0.94 -12.91
N LEU A 16 8.66 2.24 -12.72
CA LEU A 16 9.99 2.84 -12.58
C LEU A 16 10.75 2.31 -11.37
N ILE A 17 10.08 2.15 -10.24
CA ILE A 17 10.69 1.60 -9.01
C ILE A 17 11.16 0.16 -9.25
N TRP A 18 10.28 -0.71 -9.74
CA TRP A 18 10.60 -2.13 -9.95
C TRP A 18 11.62 -2.33 -11.06
N ALA A 19 11.52 -1.62 -12.18
CA ALA A 19 12.52 -1.66 -13.24
C ALA A 19 13.89 -1.18 -12.72
N GLY A 20 13.92 -0.12 -11.92
CA GLY A 20 15.15 0.36 -11.27
C GLY A 20 15.74 -0.67 -10.30
N ILE A 21 14.95 -1.31 -9.45
CA ILE A 21 15.41 -2.38 -8.55
C ILE A 21 16.02 -3.54 -9.35
N PHE A 22 15.34 -3.99 -10.39
CA PHE A 22 15.83 -5.10 -11.20
C PHE A 22 17.10 -4.76 -11.97
N TYR A 23 17.19 -3.55 -12.50
CA TYR A 23 18.37 -3.10 -13.25
C TYR A 23 19.57 -2.82 -12.35
N PHE A 24 19.39 -2.08 -11.25
CA PHE A 24 20.52 -1.64 -10.41
C PHE A 24 20.89 -2.63 -9.29
N LEU A 25 19.98 -3.51 -8.84
CA LEU A 25 20.28 -4.45 -7.77
C LEU A 25 20.33 -5.89 -8.28
N VAL A 26 19.27 -6.36 -8.96
CA VAL A 26 19.17 -7.76 -9.37
C VAL A 26 20.17 -8.09 -10.46
N HIS A 27 20.31 -7.23 -11.48
CA HIS A 27 21.23 -7.47 -12.59
C HIS A 27 22.71 -7.55 -12.16
N PRO A 28 23.30 -6.58 -11.43
CA PRO A 28 24.69 -6.73 -10.99
C PRO A 28 24.89 -7.95 -10.09
N PHE A 29 23.93 -8.25 -9.23
CA PHE A 29 23.99 -9.43 -8.35
C PHE A 29 23.98 -10.75 -9.14
N THR A 30 23.12 -10.90 -10.13
CA THR A 30 23.10 -12.07 -11.01
C THR A 30 24.39 -12.21 -11.82
N MET A 31 24.95 -11.09 -12.28
CA MET A 31 26.23 -11.07 -12.99
C MET A 31 27.42 -11.49 -12.11
N VAL A 32 27.37 -11.16 -10.82
CA VAL A 32 28.39 -11.63 -9.86
C VAL A 32 28.28 -13.11 -9.65
N LEU A 33 27.07 -13.64 -9.44
CA LEU A 33 26.84 -15.10 -9.29
C LEU A 33 27.32 -15.86 -10.53
N TYR A 34 26.96 -15.38 -11.72
CA TYR A 34 27.39 -15.94 -12.98
C TYR A 34 28.92 -15.94 -13.11
N TRP A 35 29.59 -14.84 -12.71
CA TRP A 35 31.05 -14.73 -12.74
C TRP A 35 31.72 -15.79 -11.83
N PHE A 36 31.20 -16.01 -10.60
CA PHE A 36 31.72 -17.03 -9.70
C PHE A 36 31.54 -18.45 -10.25
N GLU A 37 30.42 -18.72 -10.89
CA GLU A 37 30.13 -20.02 -11.50
C GLU A 37 31.12 -20.36 -12.64
N TYR A 38 31.43 -19.36 -13.47
CA TYR A 38 32.31 -19.57 -14.63
C TYR A 38 33.80 -19.40 -14.35
N SER A 39 34.21 -18.65 -13.34
CA SER A 39 35.62 -18.35 -13.07
C SER A 39 36.36 -19.45 -12.34
N ASN A 40 35.68 -20.53 -11.88
CA ASN A 40 36.25 -21.59 -11.05
C ASN A 40 37.08 -21.11 -9.86
N THR A 41 36.84 -19.88 -9.39
CA THR A 41 37.53 -19.28 -8.25
C THR A 41 36.83 -19.65 -6.94
N THR A 42 37.63 -19.93 -5.91
CA THR A 42 37.07 -20.17 -4.56
C THR A 42 36.39 -18.91 -4.06
N PHE A 43 35.19 -19.05 -3.51
CA PHE A 43 34.43 -17.94 -2.94
C PHE A 43 35.21 -17.27 -1.80
N SER A 44 35.42 -15.95 -1.93
CA SER A 44 35.95 -15.08 -0.87
C SER A 44 35.03 -13.88 -0.76
N PHE A 45 34.71 -13.47 0.47
CA PHE A 45 33.83 -12.32 0.71
C PHE A 45 34.41 -11.01 0.20
N SER A 46 35.72 -10.80 0.32
CA SER A 46 36.41 -9.62 -0.23
C SER A 46 36.31 -9.58 -1.75
N LEU A 47 36.56 -10.70 -2.41
CA LEU A 47 36.47 -10.81 -3.87
C LEU A 47 35.01 -10.60 -4.34
N PHE A 48 34.04 -11.12 -3.61
CA PHE A 48 32.61 -10.89 -3.89
C PHE A 48 32.28 -9.40 -3.85
N GLN A 49 32.73 -8.68 -2.82
CA GLN A 49 32.52 -7.23 -2.71
C GLN A 49 33.15 -6.44 -3.86
N ASP A 50 34.38 -6.78 -4.23
CA ASP A 50 35.10 -6.09 -5.31
C ASP A 50 34.43 -6.31 -6.67
N VAL A 51 34.02 -7.55 -6.97
CA VAL A 51 33.31 -7.87 -8.21
C VAL A 51 31.94 -7.22 -8.23
N LEU A 52 31.20 -7.24 -7.11
CA LEU A 52 29.89 -6.60 -7.00
C LEU A 52 30.00 -5.09 -7.21
N LYS A 53 30.96 -4.44 -6.57
CA LYS A 53 31.21 -2.99 -6.74
C LYS A 53 31.52 -2.64 -8.19
N LYS A 54 32.35 -3.43 -8.86
CA LYS A 54 32.67 -3.25 -10.28
C LYS A 54 31.42 -3.40 -11.15
N ARG A 55 30.63 -4.47 -10.97
CA ARG A 55 29.40 -4.71 -11.74
C ARG A 55 28.32 -3.67 -11.47
N PHE A 56 28.22 -3.19 -10.25
CA PHE A 56 27.32 -2.10 -9.91
C PHE A 56 27.71 -0.80 -10.63
N LEU A 57 28.99 -0.45 -10.67
CA LEU A 57 29.46 0.72 -11.40
C LEU A 57 29.24 0.59 -12.93
N GLU A 58 29.44 -0.60 -13.49
CA GLU A 58 29.15 -0.89 -14.89
C GLU A 58 27.64 -0.71 -15.22
N SER A 59 26.73 -0.93 -14.29
CA SER A 59 25.29 -0.70 -14.51
C SER A 59 24.94 0.76 -14.80
N PHE A 60 25.76 1.72 -14.43
CA PHE A 60 25.57 3.13 -14.79
C PHE A 60 25.91 3.45 -16.24
N THR A 61 26.49 2.53 -17.00
CA THR A 61 26.69 2.71 -18.45
C THR A 61 25.43 2.51 -19.27
N PHE A 62 24.31 2.11 -18.62
CA PHE A 62 23.01 1.89 -19.23
C PHE A 62 23.02 0.96 -20.46
N ASP A 63 23.85 -0.08 -20.42
CA ASP A 63 23.79 -1.12 -21.43
C ASP A 63 22.54 -2.00 -21.19
N MET A 64 21.47 -1.72 -21.94
CA MET A 64 20.22 -2.47 -21.90
C MET A 64 20.25 -3.73 -22.78
N GLY A 65 21.39 -4.13 -23.28
CA GLY A 65 21.57 -5.35 -24.05
C GLY A 65 21.42 -6.62 -23.20
N GLY A 66 20.99 -7.70 -23.82
CA GLY A 66 21.03 -9.05 -23.24
C GLY A 66 20.24 -9.18 -21.92
N MET A 67 20.93 -9.66 -20.86
CA MET A 67 20.34 -9.99 -19.56
C MET A 67 19.81 -8.75 -18.80
N GLY A 68 20.48 -7.61 -18.93
CA GLY A 68 20.05 -6.35 -18.29
C GLY A 68 18.69 -5.89 -18.80
N GLY A 69 18.47 -5.93 -20.11
CA GLY A 69 17.19 -5.60 -20.74
C GLY A 69 16.07 -6.54 -20.32
N LEU A 70 16.36 -7.85 -20.28
CA LEU A 70 15.39 -8.88 -19.88
C LEU A 70 14.95 -8.71 -18.42
N LEU A 71 15.89 -8.49 -17.52
CA LEU A 71 15.59 -8.24 -16.11
C LEU A 71 14.79 -6.93 -15.91
N THR A 72 15.11 -5.89 -16.68
CA THR A 72 14.34 -4.63 -16.65
C THR A 72 12.90 -4.84 -17.11
N LEU A 73 12.65 -5.64 -18.13
CA LEU A 73 11.32 -6.00 -18.60
C LEU A 73 10.54 -6.78 -17.52
N LEU A 74 11.18 -7.76 -16.87
CA LEU A 74 10.58 -8.49 -15.75
C LEU A 74 10.22 -7.56 -14.59
N GLY A 75 11.13 -6.66 -14.22
CA GLY A 75 10.87 -5.63 -13.22
C GLY A 75 9.68 -4.74 -13.60
N SER A 76 9.60 -4.30 -14.85
CA SER A 76 8.49 -3.48 -15.35
C SER A 76 7.16 -4.22 -15.25
N PHE A 77 7.12 -5.51 -15.59
CA PHE A 77 5.92 -6.34 -15.49
C PHE A 77 5.46 -6.48 -14.03
N LEU A 78 6.38 -6.75 -13.10
CA LEU A 78 6.09 -6.77 -11.67
C LEU A 78 5.61 -5.40 -11.16
N GLY A 79 6.13 -4.31 -11.71
CA GLY A 79 5.68 -2.96 -11.43
C GLY A 79 4.23 -2.72 -11.81
N ILE A 80 3.77 -3.25 -12.95
CA ILE A 80 2.37 -3.18 -13.37
C ILE A 80 1.48 -3.93 -12.37
N ILE A 81 1.83 -5.17 -12.04
CA ILE A 81 1.07 -6.00 -11.08
C ILE A 81 1.00 -5.31 -9.71
N SER A 82 2.14 -4.84 -9.21
CA SER A 82 2.24 -4.12 -7.94
C SER A 82 1.41 -2.83 -7.94
N GLY A 83 1.43 -2.08 -9.05
CA GLY A 83 0.64 -0.87 -9.21
C GLY A 83 -0.86 -1.12 -9.16
N LEU A 84 -1.35 -2.15 -9.86
CA LEU A 84 -2.74 -2.56 -9.84
C LEU A 84 -3.17 -3.01 -8.43
N PHE A 85 -2.34 -3.81 -7.75
CA PHE A 85 -2.60 -4.26 -6.40
C PHE A 85 -2.68 -3.09 -5.41
N PHE A 86 -1.77 -2.13 -5.50
CA PHE A 86 -1.77 -0.93 -4.66
C PHE A 86 -3.02 -0.08 -4.86
N ILE A 87 -3.48 0.09 -6.11
CA ILE A 87 -4.72 0.81 -6.42
C ILE A 87 -5.92 0.10 -5.79
N THR A 88 -6.00 -1.23 -5.90
CA THR A 88 -7.09 -2.05 -5.35
C THR A 88 -7.15 -1.92 -3.82
N ILE A 89 -6.01 -2.02 -3.13
CA ILE A 89 -5.96 -1.84 -1.67
C ILE A 89 -6.40 -0.43 -1.28
N LYS A 90 -5.92 0.60 -1.98
CA LYS A 90 -6.29 1.98 -1.69
C LYS A 90 -7.79 2.24 -1.86
N GLN A 91 -8.41 1.65 -2.90
CA GLN A 91 -9.85 1.72 -3.10
C GLN A 91 -10.63 1.01 -1.99
N LYS A 92 -10.20 -0.21 -1.62
CA LYS A 92 -10.81 -0.98 -0.54
C LYS A 92 -10.75 -0.22 0.80
N ASN A 93 -9.60 0.34 1.14
CA ASN A 93 -9.43 1.10 2.38
C ASN A 93 -10.30 2.38 2.40
N LYS A 94 -10.47 3.04 1.25
CA LYS A 94 -11.36 4.19 1.13
C LYS A 94 -12.83 3.80 1.35
N LEU A 95 -13.27 2.67 0.80
CA LEU A 95 -14.64 2.16 1.00
C LEU A 95 -14.90 1.80 2.47
N ILE A 96 -13.97 1.09 3.12
CA ILE A 96 -14.07 0.73 4.53
C ILE A 96 -14.15 1.99 5.40
N GLY A 97 -13.30 2.97 5.18
CA GLY A 97 -13.32 4.24 5.91
C GLY A 97 -14.63 5.03 5.71
N THR A 98 -15.24 4.97 4.53
CA THR A 98 -16.55 5.59 4.27
C THR A 98 -17.67 4.84 5.00
N GLN A 99 -17.66 3.51 4.97
CA GLN A 99 -18.66 2.69 5.71
C GLN A 99 -18.56 2.91 7.22
N GLN A 100 -17.35 2.97 7.78
CA GLN A 100 -17.18 3.25 9.21
C GLN A 100 -17.73 4.63 9.60
N ARG A 101 -17.50 5.66 8.79
CA ARG A 101 -18.04 7.01 9.06
C ARG A 101 -19.57 7.03 9.02
N LEU A 102 -20.19 6.32 8.08
CA LEU A 102 -21.65 6.22 8.01
C LEU A 102 -22.19 5.52 9.26
N LEU A 103 -21.58 4.40 9.65
CA LEU A 103 -21.99 3.61 10.81
C LEU A 103 -21.88 4.40 12.13
N VAL A 104 -20.78 5.17 12.31
CA VAL A 104 -20.62 6.05 13.49
C VAL A 104 -21.70 7.11 13.51
N ARG A 105 -21.99 7.76 12.39
CA ARG A 105 -23.06 8.79 12.31
C ARG A 105 -24.44 8.21 12.61
N ASP A 106 -24.71 7.00 12.13
CA ASP A 106 -26.00 6.32 12.38
C ASP A 106 -26.12 5.93 13.87
N ILE A 107 -25.04 5.50 14.51
CA ILE A 107 -25.00 5.22 15.96
C ILE A 107 -25.20 6.51 16.77
N GLU A 108 -24.53 7.61 16.40
CA GLU A 108 -24.71 8.92 17.05
C GLU A 108 -26.16 9.38 16.95
N ALA A 109 -26.79 9.27 15.78
CA ALA A 109 -28.19 9.60 15.58
C ALA A 109 -29.15 8.72 16.42
N LEU A 110 -28.83 7.42 16.57
CA LEU A 110 -29.61 6.52 17.42
C LEU A 110 -29.49 6.85 18.91
N ILE A 111 -28.27 7.21 19.36
CA ILE A 111 -28.04 7.63 20.75
C ILE A 111 -28.82 8.92 21.04
N GLU A 112 -28.74 9.90 20.15
CA GLU A 112 -29.45 11.17 20.29
C GLU A 112 -30.99 10.97 20.34
N ALA A 113 -31.54 10.11 19.46
CA ALA A 113 -32.95 9.75 19.48
C ALA A 113 -33.34 9.02 20.78
N GLY A 114 -32.52 8.05 21.23
CA GLY A 114 -32.77 7.31 22.47
C GLY A 114 -32.65 8.18 23.73
N GLU A 115 -31.75 9.14 23.76
CA GLU A 115 -31.64 10.13 24.85
C GLU A 115 -32.88 11.02 24.92
N ASN A 116 -33.40 11.46 23.77
CA ASN A 116 -34.62 12.27 23.72
C ASN A 116 -35.84 11.48 24.21
N GLU A 117 -36.03 10.23 23.79
CA GLU A 117 -37.10 9.35 24.26
C GLU A 117 -37.00 9.07 25.77
N MET A 118 -35.78 8.82 26.30
CA MET A 118 -35.56 8.60 27.72
C MET A 118 -35.86 9.84 28.56
N VAL A 119 -35.55 11.02 28.07
CA VAL A 119 -35.83 12.29 28.74
C VAL A 119 -37.35 12.55 28.80
N GLU A 120 -38.05 12.34 27.68
CA GLU A 120 -39.52 12.42 27.64
C GLU A 120 -40.19 11.42 28.59
N PHE A 121 -39.73 10.18 28.58
CA PHE A 121 -40.26 9.15 29.47
C PHE A 121 -40.05 9.48 30.95
N LYS A 122 -38.87 9.95 31.33
CA LYS A 122 -38.58 10.39 32.71
C LYS A 122 -39.43 11.61 33.12
N SER A 123 -39.66 12.52 32.23
CA SER A 123 -40.49 13.73 32.51
C SER A 123 -41.93 13.37 32.68
N SER A 124 -42.49 12.44 31.88
CA SER A 124 -43.89 11.97 32.01
C SER A 124 -44.12 11.18 33.30
N ILE A 125 -43.21 10.28 33.70
CA ILE A 125 -43.30 9.57 34.98
C ILE A 125 -43.25 10.54 36.17
N ARG A 126 -42.41 11.55 36.10
CA ARG A 126 -42.29 12.58 37.17
C ARG A 126 -43.56 13.40 37.30
N TYR A 127 -44.18 13.74 36.17
CA TYR A 127 -45.42 14.48 36.12
C TYR A 127 -46.59 13.66 36.73
N ASP A 128 -46.72 12.41 36.40
CA ASP A 128 -47.77 11.50 36.91
C ASP A 128 -47.62 11.26 38.42
N TYR A 129 -46.39 11.16 38.92
CA TYR A 129 -46.11 11.00 40.34
C TYR A 129 -46.56 12.25 41.14
N TYR A 130 -46.26 13.42 40.70
CA TYR A 130 -46.64 14.68 41.36
C TYR A 130 -48.16 14.87 41.33
N ARG A 131 -48.84 14.55 40.24
CA ARG A 131 -50.30 14.62 40.09
C ARG A 131 -51.03 13.69 41.05
N LYS A 132 -50.55 12.49 41.24
CA LYS A 132 -51.08 11.51 42.21
C LYS A 132 -50.85 11.95 43.65
N ALA A 133 -49.77 12.62 43.97
CA ALA A 133 -49.45 13.12 45.32
C ALA A 133 -50.33 14.33 45.73
N THR A 134 -50.74 15.17 44.77
CA THR A 134 -51.58 16.38 45.04
C THR A 134 -53.07 16.09 45.14
N ASN A 135 -53.55 14.92 44.70
CA ASN A 135 -54.92 14.51 44.75
C ASN A 135 -55.27 13.61 45.94
N ARG A 136 -54.43 13.52 46.95
CA ARG A 136 -54.62 12.92 48.26
C ARG A 136 -54.65 13.99 49.34
#